data_1dc4dc6ae9db463d8a4558a538d91029
#
_entry.id   1dc4dc6ae9db463d8a4558a538d91029
#
_cell.length_a   1.000
_cell.length_b   1.000
_cell.length_c   1.000
_cell.angle_alpha   90.00
_cell.angle_beta   90.00
_cell.angle_gamma   90.00
#
_symmetry.space_group_name_H-M   'P 1'
#
loop_
_entity.id
_entity.type
_entity.pdbx_description
1 polymer ?
#
loop_
_entity_poly.entity_id
_entity_poly.type
_entity_poly.pdbx_seq_one_letter_code
_entity_poly.pdbx_strand_id
1 'polypeptide(L)'
;MSTAAQSDQLSTEHLLGIGDLTPGDIDLVFRTADGFKEVINRPIKKVPSLRDITIANLFFESSTRTRVSFELAERRLSADVVNFASSGSSVSKGETLVDTVNNILAMKVDMVVMRHPDPGAAVFLSRHVDARIVNAGDGTHEHPTQALLDAYSIREKLGRVKGVKVLIVGDILHSRVALSNILCLQKLGAEVMLSGPTTLMPRYITSLGVKVEHDLDKALMWCDVVNMLRIQLERQGGDGIANFPSLREYAMLYGLDLERYRRVGKDVVIMHPGPINRGVEVSSEVADHANSIILDQVENGVAIRMAVLYLLAARIPRQSV
;
A
#
# COMPACT_ATOMS: atom_id res chain seq x y z
N MET A 1 -9.91 22.08 27.51
CA MET A 1 -9.15 21.36 26.47
C MET A 1 -9.74 21.75 25.14
N SER A 2 -9.02 22.55 24.36
CA SER A 2 -9.48 23.03 23.04
C SER A 2 -9.60 21.82 22.10
N THR A 3 -10.81 21.50 21.67
CA THR A 3 -11.02 20.60 20.53
C THR A 3 -10.50 21.33 19.30
N ALA A 4 -9.29 20.99 18.88
CA ALA A 4 -8.80 21.42 17.57
C ALA A 4 -9.85 21.03 16.54
N ALA A 5 -10.34 22.01 15.78
CA ALA A 5 -11.28 21.76 14.68
C ALA A 5 -10.62 20.73 13.76
N GLN A 6 -11.26 19.57 13.61
CA GLN A 6 -10.77 18.54 12.70
C GLN A 6 -10.82 19.11 11.29
N SER A 7 -9.68 19.13 10.61
CA SER A 7 -9.60 19.55 9.21
C SER A 7 -10.41 18.57 8.35
N ASP A 8 -11.25 19.10 7.47
CA ASP A 8 -11.98 18.32 6.46
C ASP A 8 -11.18 18.15 5.16
N GLN A 9 -9.92 18.57 5.16
CA GLN A 9 -9.02 18.49 4.01
C GLN A 9 -7.66 17.92 4.42
N LEU A 10 -7.04 17.17 3.53
CA LEU A 10 -5.67 16.70 3.69
C LEU A 10 -4.70 17.89 3.79
N SER A 11 -3.63 17.77 4.56
CA SER A 11 -2.57 18.76 4.65
C SER A 11 -1.71 18.82 3.39
N THR A 12 -1.71 17.77 2.56
CA THR A 12 -0.93 17.63 1.32
C THR A 12 -1.81 17.70 0.07
N GLU A 13 -1.24 18.17 -1.03
CA GLU A 13 -1.91 18.23 -2.34
C GLU A 13 -1.74 16.97 -3.18
N HIS A 14 -0.79 16.11 -2.83
CA HIS A 14 -0.46 14.87 -3.47
C HIS A 14 -0.39 13.75 -2.44
N LEU A 15 -0.49 12.51 -2.85
CA LEU A 15 -0.14 11.36 -2.02
C LEU A 15 1.14 10.72 -2.56
N LEU A 16 2.31 11.21 -2.15
CA LEU A 16 3.60 10.75 -2.64
C LEU A 16 4.20 9.65 -1.77
N GLY A 17 4.01 9.76 -0.45
CA GLY A 17 4.47 8.81 0.56
C GLY A 17 3.69 8.95 1.87
N ILE A 18 3.93 8.06 2.80
CA ILE A 18 3.39 8.14 4.16
C ILE A 18 4.14 9.20 4.98
N GLY A 19 5.40 9.48 4.59
CA GLY A 19 6.22 10.50 5.24
C GLY A 19 5.53 11.85 5.35
N ASP A 20 4.80 12.25 4.31
CA ASP A 20 4.15 13.55 4.16
C ASP A 20 2.81 13.67 4.92
N LEU A 21 2.21 12.55 5.32
CA LEU A 21 0.92 12.54 6.02
C LEU A 21 1.09 12.73 7.53
N THR A 22 0.26 13.56 8.11
CA THR A 22 0.09 13.63 9.57
C THR A 22 -0.82 12.50 10.08
N PRO A 23 -0.80 12.18 11.40
CA PRO A 23 -1.79 11.27 11.98
C PRO A 23 -3.25 11.74 11.75
N GLY A 24 -3.48 13.05 11.70
CA GLY A 24 -4.80 13.64 11.39
C GLY A 24 -5.24 13.38 9.95
N ASP A 25 -4.31 13.44 8.99
CA ASP A 25 -4.60 13.09 7.59
C ASP A 25 -4.97 11.62 7.45
N ILE A 26 -4.23 10.73 8.14
CA ILE A 26 -4.52 9.30 8.11
C ILE A 26 -5.90 9.02 8.72
N ASP A 27 -6.25 9.66 9.84
CA ASP A 27 -7.56 9.55 10.46
C ASP A 27 -8.68 10.07 9.54
N LEU A 28 -8.44 11.20 8.85
CA LEU A 28 -9.38 11.72 7.85
C LEU A 28 -9.61 10.74 6.69
N VAL A 29 -8.54 10.13 6.17
CA VAL A 29 -8.66 9.09 5.14
C VAL A 29 -9.48 7.91 5.66
N PHE A 30 -9.25 7.47 6.90
CA PHE A 30 -9.95 6.34 7.49
C PHE A 30 -11.44 6.62 7.69
N ARG A 31 -11.81 7.80 8.24
CA ARG A 31 -13.22 8.20 8.40
C ARG A 31 -13.94 8.33 7.06
N THR A 32 -13.25 8.84 6.05
CA THR A 32 -13.79 8.95 4.69
C THR A 32 -13.97 7.55 4.07
N ALA A 33 -13.02 6.63 4.31
CA ALA A 33 -13.10 5.26 3.85
C ALA A 33 -14.24 4.47 4.51
N ASP A 34 -14.56 4.74 5.80
CA ASP A 34 -15.72 4.14 6.49
C ASP A 34 -17.02 4.41 5.70
N GLY A 35 -17.24 5.67 5.27
CA GLY A 35 -18.38 6.03 4.44
C GLY A 35 -18.39 5.33 3.07
N PHE A 36 -17.22 5.22 2.42
CA PHE A 36 -17.12 4.51 1.14
C PHE A 36 -17.23 2.99 1.29
N LYS A 37 -16.84 2.42 2.42
CA LYS A 37 -17.06 1.00 2.71
C LYS A 37 -18.57 0.68 2.77
N GLU A 38 -19.37 1.55 3.35
CA GLU A 38 -20.83 1.41 3.27
C GLU A 38 -21.32 1.45 1.81
N VAL A 39 -20.80 2.38 1.00
CA VAL A 39 -21.20 2.52 -0.40
C VAL A 39 -20.90 1.25 -1.21
N ILE A 40 -19.72 0.66 -1.05
CA ILE A 40 -19.33 -0.53 -1.81
C ILE A 40 -20.15 -1.78 -1.44
N ASN A 41 -20.81 -1.76 -0.28
CA ASN A 41 -21.67 -2.84 0.18
C ASN A 41 -23.16 -2.63 -0.17
N ARG A 42 -23.52 -1.49 -0.81
CA ARG A 42 -24.90 -1.22 -1.31
C ARG A 42 -25.17 -1.93 -2.62
N PRO A 43 -26.44 -2.15 -3.00
CA PRO A 43 -26.81 -2.61 -4.34
C PRO A 43 -26.27 -1.69 -5.43
N ILE A 44 -26.39 -0.36 -5.26
CA ILE A 44 -25.82 0.66 -6.15
C ILE A 44 -24.49 1.12 -5.53
N LYS A 45 -23.38 0.64 -6.08
CA LYS A 45 -22.02 0.85 -5.58
C LYS A 45 -21.35 2.09 -6.19
N LYS A 46 -22.12 3.06 -6.68
CA LYS A 46 -21.65 4.24 -7.39
C LYS A 46 -22.15 5.51 -6.72
N VAL A 47 -21.29 6.52 -6.63
CA VAL A 47 -21.60 7.86 -6.12
C VAL A 47 -21.02 8.91 -7.09
N PRO A 48 -21.71 10.05 -7.33
CA PRO A 48 -21.28 11.06 -8.32
C PRO A 48 -20.25 12.03 -7.74
N SER A 49 -19.38 11.59 -6.83
CA SER A 49 -18.48 12.47 -6.07
C SER A 49 -17.36 13.07 -6.92
N LEU A 50 -16.93 12.36 -7.98
CA LEU A 50 -15.87 12.81 -8.91
C LEU A 50 -16.39 12.92 -10.35
N ARG A 51 -17.68 13.27 -10.53
CA ARG A 51 -18.19 13.60 -11.86
C ARG A 51 -17.39 14.79 -12.42
N ASP A 52 -17.05 14.72 -13.71
CA ASP A 52 -16.27 15.72 -14.44
C ASP A 52 -14.79 15.84 -14.00
N ILE A 53 -14.28 14.87 -13.22
CA ILE A 53 -12.87 14.70 -12.90
C ILE A 53 -12.31 13.57 -13.74
N THR A 54 -11.24 13.85 -14.48
CA THR A 54 -10.53 12.85 -15.29
C THR A 54 -9.26 12.38 -14.59
N ILE A 55 -9.12 11.07 -14.42
CA ILE A 55 -7.97 10.43 -13.75
C ILE A 55 -7.21 9.55 -14.74
N ALA A 56 -5.91 9.76 -14.86
CA ALA A 56 -5.04 8.93 -15.68
C ALA A 56 -4.27 7.92 -14.82
N ASN A 57 -4.41 6.64 -15.13
CA ASN A 57 -3.64 5.55 -14.54
C ASN A 57 -2.39 5.27 -15.37
N LEU A 58 -1.22 5.66 -14.87
CA LEU A 58 0.08 5.52 -15.53
C LEU A 58 0.89 4.41 -14.85
N PHE A 59 0.79 3.19 -15.36
CA PHE A 59 1.46 2.03 -14.82
C PHE A 59 2.67 1.63 -15.68
N PHE A 60 3.84 2.07 -15.27
CA PHE A 60 5.14 1.73 -15.91
C PHE A 60 5.73 0.41 -15.38
N GLU A 61 5.22 -0.08 -14.26
CA GLU A 61 5.52 -1.41 -13.69
C GLU A 61 4.24 -2.24 -13.64
N SER A 62 4.32 -3.52 -14.01
CA SER A 62 3.16 -4.43 -14.01
C SER A 62 2.52 -4.59 -12.63
N SER A 63 1.23 -4.36 -12.53
CA SER A 63 0.44 -4.62 -11.32
C SER A 63 -1.05 -4.73 -11.63
N THR A 64 -1.53 -5.94 -11.79
CA THR A 64 -2.94 -6.19 -12.09
C THR A 64 -3.86 -5.73 -10.96
N ARG A 65 -3.59 -6.14 -9.72
CA ARG A 65 -4.45 -5.83 -8.57
C ARG A 65 -4.51 -4.33 -8.26
N THR A 66 -3.35 -3.66 -8.18
CA THR A 66 -3.31 -2.23 -7.85
C THR A 66 -4.05 -1.43 -8.92
N ARG A 67 -3.80 -1.71 -10.21
CA ARG A 67 -4.50 -1.04 -11.31
C ARG A 67 -6.01 -1.27 -11.26
N VAL A 68 -6.46 -2.52 -11.16
CA VAL A 68 -7.89 -2.86 -11.09
C VAL A 68 -8.55 -2.22 -9.87
N SER A 69 -7.87 -2.18 -8.72
CA SER A 69 -8.42 -1.57 -7.52
C SER A 69 -8.57 -0.05 -7.63
N PHE A 70 -7.60 0.66 -8.26
CA PHE A 70 -7.74 2.10 -8.54
C PHE A 70 -8.83 2.35 -9.56
N GLU A 71 -8.83 1.65 -10.70
CA GLU A 71 -9.86 1.78 -11.73
C GLU A 71 -11.27 1.54 -11.15
N LEU A 72 -11.42 0.55 -10.27
CA LEU A 72 -12.70 0.29 -9.61
C LEU A 72 -13.10 1.42 -8.65
N ALA A 73 -12.15 1.98 -7.88
CA ALA A 73 -12.39 3.11 -6.99
C ALA A 73 -12.82 4.36 -7.77
N GLU A 74 -12.13 4.68 -8.85
CA GLU A 74 -12.41 5.79 -9.76
C GLU A 74 -13.81 5.70 -10.37
N ARG A 75 -14.13 4.55 -10.94
CA ARG A 75 -15.45 4.29 -11.55
C ARG A 75 -16.59 4.32 -10.53
N ARG A 76 -16.34 3.90 -9.29
CA ARG A 76 -17.34 4.00 -8.20
C ARG A 76 -17.58 5.43 -7.75
N LEU A 77 -16.59 6.29 -7.88
CA LEU A 77 -16.71 7.73 -7.63
C LEU A 77 -17.28 8.51 -8.84
N SER A 78 -17.55 7.83 -9.96
CA SER A 78 -18.00 8.42 -11.24
C SER A 78 -16.97 9.32 -11.92
N ALA A 79 -15.67 9.08 -11.70
CA ALA A 79 -14.61 9.74 -12.45
C ALA A 79 -14.50 9.18 -13.89
N ASP A 80 -14.01 10.00 -14.81
CA ASP A 80 -13.57 9.56 -16.13
C ASP A 80 -12.17 8.95 -16.01
N VAL A 81 -11.99 7.75 -16.57
CA VAL A 81 -10.76 6.96 -16.34
C VAL A 81 -10.03 6.74 -17.66
N VAL A 82 -8.77 7.16 -17.69
CA VAL A 82 -7.85 6.91 -18.80
C VAL A 82 -6.75 5.95 -18.32
N ASN A 83 -6.61 4.81 -18.99
CA ASN A 83 -5.57 3.84 -18.66
C ASN A 83 -4.45 3.89 -19.69
N PHE A 84 -3.23 4.10 -19.21
CA PHE A 84 -2.01 4.05 -20.01
C PHE A 84 -1.15 2.85 -19.60
N ALA A 85 -0.75 2.07 -20.58
CA ALA A 85 0.18 0.95 -20.38
C ALA A 85 1.48 1.24 -21.13
N SER A 86 2.61 1.05 -20.44
CA SER A 86 3.95 1.31 -21.01
C SER A 86 4.34 0.36 -22.15
N SER A 87 3.77 -0.85 -22.19
CA SER A 87 3.98 -1.80 -23.29
C SER A 87 3.31 -1.30 -24.58
N GLY A 88 4.12 -0.79 -25.51
CA GLY A 88 3.66 -0.25 -26.81
C GLY A 88 3.50 1.28 -26.86
N SER A 89 3.94 2.00 -25.84
CA SER A 89 3.85 3.45 -25.76
C SER A 89 5.06 4.20 -26.32
N SER A 90 4.93 5.52 -26.49
CA SER A 90 5.98 6.44 -26.96
C SER A 90 7.22 6.49 -26.05
N VAL A 91 7.14 6.01 -24.79
CA VAL A 91 8.31 5.83 -23.90
C VAL A 91 9.38 4.94 -24.54
N SER A 92 8.97 3.93 -25.33
CA SER A 92 9.90 3.10 -26.10
C SER A 92 10.63 3.86 -27.23
N LYS A 93 10.18 5.08 -27.56
CA LYS A 93 10.75 5.96 -28.60
C LYS A 93 11.68 7.04 -28.05
N GLY A 94 12.02 7.02 -26.72
CA GLY A 94 12.94 7.97 -26.10
C GLY A 94 12.26 9.23 -25.54
N GLU A 95 10.94 9.25 -25.42
CA GLU A 95 10.19 10.33 -24.76
C GLU A 95 10.46 10.32 -23.25
N THR A 96 10.64 11.49 -22.62
CA THR A 96 10.85 11.57 -21.17
C THR A 96 9.54 11.34 -20.41
N LEU A 97 9.65 10.96 -19.13
CA LEU A 97 8.47 10.80 -18.24
C LEU A 97 7.63 12.08 -18.20
N VAL A 98 8.28 13.24 -18.10
CA VAL A 98 7.60 14.55 -18.02
C VAL A 98 6.88 14.86 -19.32
N ASP A 99 7.50 14.63 -20.48
CA ASP A 99 6.86 14.88 -21.78
C ASP A 99 5.65 13.98 -21.98
N THR A 100 5.79 12.68 -21.65
CA THR A 100 4.69 11.72 -21.73
C THR A 100 3.51 12.18 -20.87
N VAL A 101 3.78 12.61 -19.62
CA VAL A 101 2.71 13.06 -18.71
C VAL A 101 2.11 14.38 -19.17
N ASN A 102 2.92 15.35 -19.63
CA ASN A 102 2.41 16.63 -20.14
C ASN A 102 1.50 16.43 -21.36
N ASN A 103 1.83 15.49 -22.25
CA ASN A 103 0.95 15.16 -23.38
C ASN A 103 -0.41 14.62 -22.92
N ILE A 104 -0.43 13.82 -21.85
CA ILE A 104 -1.66 13.31 -21.24
C ILE A 104 -2.44 14.43 -20.54
N LEU A 105 -1.77 15.30 -19.79
CA LEU A 105 -2.39 16.44 -19.10
C LEU A 105 -2.98 17.48 -20.08
N ALA A 106 -2.38 17.64 -21.27
CA ALA A 106 -2.92 18.49 -22.33
C ALA A 106 -4.34 18.05 -22.79
N MET A 107 -4.72 16.80 -22.54
CA MET A 107 -6.07 16.27 -22.78
C MET A 107 -7.05 16.56 -21.61
N LYS A 108 -6.70 17.48 -20.71
CA LYS A 108 -7.51 17.91 -19.55
C LYS A 108 -7.68 16.80 -18.49
N VAL A 109 -6.60 16.12 -18.19
CA VAL A 109 -6.53 15.19 -17.04
C VAL A 109 -6.24 15.97 -15.78
N ASP A 110 -6.97 15.71 -14.70
CA ASP A 110 -6.91 16.44 -13.43
C ASP A 110 -6.01 15.77 -12.39
N MET A 111 -5.93 14.43 -12.46
CA MET A 111 -5.19 13.61 -11.49
C MET A 111 -4.46 12.48 -12.18
N VAL A 112 -3.29 12.14 -11.66
CA VAL A 112 -2.45 11.05 -12.14
C VAL A 112 -2.22 10.03 -11.02
N VAL A 113 -2.61 8.79 -11.24
CA VAL A 113 -2.23 7.65 -10.41
C VAL A 113 -1.05 6.96 -11.07
N MET A 114 0.13 7.04 -10.45
CA MET A 114 1.37 6.55 -11.07
C MET A 114 1.98 5.38 -10.30
N ARG A 115 2.40 4.35 -11.04
CA ARG A 115 3.25 3.28 -10.55
C ARG A 115 4.51 3.19 -11.42
N HIS A 116 5.68 3.23 -10.79
CA HIS A 116 6.96 3.31 -11.49
C HIS A 116 7.99 2.33 -10.90
N PRO A 117 8.91 1.76 -11.72
CA PRO A 117 10.00 0.94 -11.20
C PRO A 117 11.04 1.74 -10.42
N ASP A 118 11.24 3.01 -10.74
CA ASP A 118 12.26 3.84 -10.10
C ASP A 118 11.71 4.53 -8.85
N PRO A 119 12.43 4.45 -7.70
CA PRO A 119 12.06 5.15 -6.48
C PRO A 119 12.14 6.67 -6.66
N GLY A 120 11.16 7.39 -6.08
CA GLY A 120 11.10 8.86 -6.17
C GLY A 120 10.45 9.41 -7.44
N ALA A 121 10.07 8.57 -8.40
CA ALA A 121 9.45 9.03 -9.65
C ALA A 121 8.17 9.84 -9.44
N ALA A 122 7.33 9.49 -8.46
CA ALA A 122 6.14 10.25 -8.12
C ALA A 122 6.48 11.64 -7.54
N VAL A 123 7.50 11.72 -6.69
CA VAL A 123 8.00 12.98 -6.13
C VAL A 123 8.61 13.86 -7.23
N PHE A 124 9.38 13.25 -8.13
CA PHE A 124 9.93 13.98 -9.27
C PHE A 124 8.80 14.55 -10.13
N LEU A 125 7.81 13.76 -10.49
CA LEU A 125 6.72 14.18 -11.34
C LEU A 125 5.90 15.33 -10.71
N SER A 126 5.59 15.26 -9.41
CA SER A 126 4.79 16.27 -8.70
C SER A 126 5.41 17.68 -8.73
N ARG A 127 6.71 17.78 -8.99
CA ARG A 127 7.45 19.06 -9.10
C ARG A 127 7.47 19.65 -10.52
N HIS A 128 7.04 18.88 -11.52
CA HIS A 128 7.20 19.21 -12.93
C HIS A 128 5.87 19.32 -13.68
N VAL A 129 4.75 18.93 -13.06
CA VAL A 129 3.44 18.92 -13.71
C VAL A 129 2.38 19.54 -12.80
N ASP A 130 1.38 20.17 -13.42
CA ASP A 130 0.23 20.74 -12.71
C ASP A 130 -0.94 19.75 -12.70
N ALA A 131 -0.81 18.71 -11.88
CA ALA A 131 -1.86 17.72 -11.63
C ALA A 131 -1.71 17.13 -10.23
N ARG A 132 -2.76 16.56 -9.66
CA ARG A 132 -2.68 15.83 -8.39
C ARG A 132 -2.05 14.45 -8.64
N ILE A 133 -0.99 14.12 -7.91
CA ILE A 133 -0.24 12.87 -8.08
C ILE A 133 -0.54 11.92 -6.93
N VAL A 134 -0.89 10.68 -7.28
CA VAL A 134 -1.05 9.55 -6.34
C VAL A 134 -0.01 8.49 -6.64
N ASN A 135 0.88 8.22 -5.69
CA ASN A 135 1.87 7.15 -5.79
C ASN A 135 1.19 5.78 -5.56
N ALA A 136 1.06 4.98 -6.61
CA ALA A 136 0.58 3.61 -6.59
C ALA A 136 1.70 2.56 -6.41
N GLY A 137 2.88 3.01 -5.99
CA GLY A 137 4.08 2.23 -5.72
C GLY A 137 5.25 2.59 -6.63
N ASP A 138 6.37 3.03 -6.05
CA ASP A 138 7.58 3.42 -6.77
C ASP A 138 8.81 2.66 -6.26
N GLY A 139 9.42 1.87 -7.13
CA GLY A 139 10.63 1.08 -6.84
C GLY A 139 10.53 0.29 -5.54
N THR A 140 11.54 0.46 -4.67
CA THR A 140 11.58 -0.06 -3.30
C THR A 140 11.24 1.00 -2.25
N HIS A 141 10.78 2.20 -2.69
CA HIS A 141 10.59 3.37 -1.82
C HIS A 141 9.27 3.30 -1.05
N GLU A 142 8.11 3.58 -1.68
CA GLU A 142 6.85 3.59 -0.96
C GLU A 142 5.66 3.04 -1.77
N HIS A 143 4.63 2.60 -1.05
CA HIS A 143 3.29 2.29 -1.55
C HIS A 143 2.24 2.79 -0.54
N PRO A 144 1.99 4.10 -0.49
CA PRO A 144 1.23 4.72 0.61
C PRO A 144 -0.18 4.16 0.76
N THR A 145 -0.90 3.92 -0.36
CA THR A 145 -2.24 3.35 -0.26
C THR A 145 -2.27 1.91 0.24
N GLN A 146 -1.16 1.17 0.13
CA GLN A 146 -1.06 -0.16 0.73
C GLN A 146 -0.90 -0.06 2.25
N ALA A 147 -0.04 0.82 2.75
CA ALA A 147 0.11 1.01 4.19
C ALA A 147 -1.17 1.54 4.85
N LEU A 148 -1.88 2.45 4.17
CA LEU A 148 -3.17 2.95 4.65
C LEU A 148 -4.21 1.84 4.73
N LEU A 149 -4.35 0.99 3.70
CA LEU A 149 -5.32 -0.11 3.74
C LEU A 149 -4.94 -1.19 4.76
N ASP A 150 -3.64 -1.46 4.96
CA ASP A 150 -3.16 -2.41 5.96
C ASP A 150 -3.48 -1.92 7.38
N ALA A 151 -3.14 -0.66 7.70
CA ALA A 151 -3.46 -0.06 8.99
C ALA A 151 -4.99 0.09 9.21
N TYR A 152 -5.75 0.40 8.17
CA TYR A 152 -7.21 0.42 8.21
C TYR A 152 -7.79 -0.96 8.53
N SER A 153 -7.27 -2.02 7.90
CA SER A 153 -7.72 -3.40 8.13
C SER A 153 -7.41 -3.87 9.56
N ILE A 154 -6.25 -3.45 10.12
CA ILE A 154 -5.93 -3.68 11.54
C ILE A 154 -6.93 -2.97 12.44
N ARG A 155 -7.23 -1.68 12.17
CA ARG A 155 -8.22 -0.91 12.92
C ARG A 155 -9.59 -1.58 12.90
N GLU A 156 -10.03 -2.03 11.74
CA GLU A 156 -11.31 -2.71 11.57
C GLU A 156 -11.39 -4.02 12.36
N LYS A 157 -10.34 -4.84 12.29
CA LYS A 157 -10.31 -6.16 12.95
C LYS A 157 -10.16 -6.06 14.47
N LEU A 158 -9.34 -5.12 14.97
CA LEU A 158 -8.96 -5.01 16.38
C LEU A 158 -9.59 -3.81 17.10
N GLY A 159 -10.35 -2.96 16.39
CA GLY A 159 -10.95 -1.72 16.92
C GLY A 159 -9.95 -0.60 17.18
N ARG A 160 -8.64 -0.83 17.00
CA ARG A 160 -7.56 0.13 17.26
C ARG A 160 -6.32 -0.19 16.45
N VAL A 161 -5.41 0.80 16.32
CA VAL A 161 -4.05 0.61 15.81
C VAL A 161 -3.03 0.93 16.91
N LYS A 162 -3.29 1.96 17.73
CA LYS A 162 -2.40 2.37 18.81
C LYS A 162 -2.13 1.23 19.79
N GLY A 163 -0.85 0.97 20.06
CA GLY A 163 -0.39 -0.08 20.97
C GLY A 163 -0.56 -1.51 20.43
N VAL A 164 -0.94 -1.69 19.15
CA VAL A 164 -0.95 -3.00 18.50
C VAL A 164 0.48 -3.39 18.14
N LYS A 165 0.85 -4.63 18.39
CA LYS A 165 2.15 -5.21 18.05
C LYS A 165 2.08 -5.86 16.68
N VAL A 166 2.71 -5.23 15.70
CA VAL A 166 2.69 -5.68 14.30
C VAL A 166 4.04 -6.26 13.92
N LEU A 167 4.05 -7.51 13.51
CA LEU A 167 5.22 -8.22 12.98
C LEU A 167 5.14 -8.20 11.44
N ILE A 168 6.20 -7.72 10.80
CA ILE A 168 6.35 -7.77 9.34
C ILE A 168 7.45 -8.78 9.02
N VAL A 169 7.12 -9.80 8.23
CA VAL A 169 8.01 -10.93 7.96
C VAL A 169 8.35 -11.03 6.49
N GLY A 170 9.63 -11.20 6.18
CA GLY A 170 10.07 -11.59 4.85
C GLY A 170 11.18 -10.75 4.24
N ASP A 171 11.05 -10.44 2.95
CA ASP A 171 12.00 -9.62 2.19
C ASP A 171 11.78 -8.13 2.48
N ILE A 172 12.40 -7.64 3.54
CA ILE A 172 12.29 -6.23 3.96
C ILE A 172 13.10 -5.33 3.01
N LEU A 173 14.25 -5.80 2.55
CA LEU A 173 15.19 -5.03 1.74
C LEU A 173 14.58 -4.54 0.42
N HIS A 174 13.78 -5.38 -0.25
CA HIS A 174 13.18 -5.07 -1.54
C HIS A 174 11.69 -4.67 -1.44
N SER A 175 11.15 -4.55 -0.21
CA SER A 175 9.73 -4.32 0.00
C SER A 175 9.38 -2.86 0.30
N ARG A 176 8.88 -2.14 -0.71
CA ARG A 176 8.23 -0.83 -0.50
C ARG A 176 7.05 -0.89 0.46
N VAL A 177 6.38 -2.05 0.57
CA VAL A 177 5.25 -2.24 1.49
C VAL A 177 5.74 -2.26 2.92
N ALA A 178 6.87 -2.91 3.22
CA ALA A 178 7.46 -2.91 4.56
C ALA A 178 7.76 -1.48 5.03
N LEU A 179 8.43 -0.67 4.18
CA LEU A 179 8.81 0.69 4.54
C LEU A 179 7.58 1.57 4.81
N SER A 180 6.62 1.58 3.89
CA SER A 180 5.38 2.35 4.08
C SER A 180 4.59 1.91 5.30
N ASN A 181 4.53 0.60 5.61
CA ASN A 181 3.87 0.09 6.81
C ASN A 181 4.58 0.52 8.08
N ILE A 182 5.92 0.46 8.12
CA ILE A 182 6.70 0.96 9.27
C ILE A 182 6.31 2.40 9.58
N LEU A 183 6.37 3.28 8.58
CA LEU A 183 6.06 4.71 8.74
C LEU A 183 4.61 4.93 9.17
N CYS A 184 3.65 4.27 8.54
CA CYS A 184 2.22 4.43 8.83
C CYS A 184 1.86 3.94 10.24
N LEU A 185 2.29 2.74 10.58
CA LEU A 185 1.98 2.11 11.86
C LEU A 185 2.60 2.86 13.04
N GLN A 186 3.84 3.33 12.91
CA GLN A 186 4.48 4.14 13.94
C GLN A 186 3.78 5.48 14.14
N LYS A 187 3.36 6.18 13.05
CA LYS A 187 2.57 7.41 13.15
C LYS A 187 1.24 7.20 13.89
N LEU A 188 0.67 6.00 13.78
CA LEU A 188 -0.56 5.61 14.46
C LEU A 188 -0.32 5.03 15.87
N GLY A 189 0.94 4.98 16.32
CA GLY A 189 1.33 4.52 17.66
C GLY A 189 1.31 3.01 17.84
N ALA A 190 1.42 2.21 16.77
CA ALA A 190 1.68 0.78 16.85
C ALA A 190 3.15 0.48 17.15
N GLU A 191 3.44 -0.68 17.73
CA GLU A 191 4.79 -1.21 17.87
C GLU A 191 5.09 -2.11 16.66
N VAL A 192 6.22 -1.88 15.99
CA VAL A 192 6.63 -2.64 14.80
C VAL A 192 7.87 -3.46 15.07
N MET A 193 7.81 -4.74 14.71
CA MET A 193 8.93 -5.66 14.70
C MET A 193 9.09 -6.25 13.30
N LEU A 194 10.32 -6.50 12.89
CA LEU A 194 10.65 -7.12 11.61
C LEU A 194 11.29 -8.49 11.85
N SER A 195 10.97 -9.45 10.99
CA SER A 195 11.63 -10.76 10.97
C SER A 195 11.92 -11.19 9.52
N GLY A 196 13.03 -11.87 9.34
CA GLY A 196 13.45 -12.36 8.04
C GLY A 196 14.93 -12.71 7.98
N PRO A 197 15.39 -13.27 6.85
CA PRO A 197 16.80 -13.57 6.64
C PRO A 197 17.67 -12.31 6.80
N THR A 198 18.84 -12.45 7.42
CA THR A 198 19.78 -11.33 7.60
C THR A 198 20.16 -10.68 6.27
N THR A 199 20.27 -11.46 5.21
CA THR A 199 20.56 -11.00 3.84
C THR A 199 19.45 -10.18 3.20
N LEU A 200 18.21 -10.33 3.69
CA LEU A 200 17.02 -9.59 3.24
C LEU A 200 16.62 -8.48 4.22
N MET A 201 17.47 -8.17 5.19
CA MET A 201 17.25 -7.11 6.19
C MET A 201 18.17 -5.92 5.88
N PRO A 202 17.63 -4.70 5.68
CA PRO A 202 18.48 -3.52 5.47
C PRO A 202 19.36 -3.27 6.67
N ARG A 203 20.65 -3.00 6.43
CA ARG A 203 21.70 -2.91 7.46
C ARG A 203 21.37 -1.94 8.61
N TYR A 204 20.71 -0.84 8.29
CA TYR A 204 20.41 0.23 9.26
C TYR A 204 18.91 0.38 9.55
N ILE A 205 18.12 -0.65 9.31
CA ILE A 205 16.65 -0.58 9.45
C ILE A 205 16.20 -0.19 10.87
N THR A 206 16.98 -0.54 11.88
CA THR A 206 16.69 -0.21 13.28
C THR A 206 16.76 1.30 13.57
N SER A 207 17.41 2.09 12.69
CA SER A 207 17.37 3.57 12.80
C SER A 207 15.98 4.15 12.59
N LEU A 208 15.05 3.38 11.99
CA LEU A 208 13.64 3.75 11.92
C LEU A 208 12.86 3.47 13.21
N GLY A 209 13.53 3.07 14.30
CA GLY A 209 12.88 2.80 15.58
C GLY A 209 12.14 1.46 15.66
N VAL A 210 12.41 0.54 14.75
CA VAL A 210 11.84 -0.81 14.73
C VAL A 210 12.75 -1.82 15.42
N LYS A 211 12.16 -2.89 15.97
CA LYS A 211 12.88 -4.05 16.49
C LYS A 211 13.10 -5.07 15.37
N VAL A 212 14.18 -5.83 15.45
CA VAL A 212 14.46 -6.96 14.55
C VAL A 212 14.62 -8.23 15.38
N GLU A 213 13.89 -9.27 15.03
CA GLU A 213 14.02 -10.62 15.60
C GLU A 213 14.11 -11.63 14.44
N HIS A 214 15.22 -12.32 14.36
CA HIS A 214 15.47 -13.30 13.28
C HIS A 214 14.82 -14.67 13.54
N ASP A 215 14.52 -14.97 14.80
CA ASP A 215 13.77 -16.17 15.19
C ASP A 215 12.27 -15.90 15.03
N LEU A 216 11.68 -16.45 13.96
CA LEU A 216 10.28 -16.21 13.65
C LEU A 216 9.33 -16.70 14.75
N ASP A 217 9.64 -17.82 15.40
CA ASP A 217 8.77 -18.39 16.44
C ASP A 217 8.71 -17.44 17.66
N LYS A 218 9.84 -16.83 18.04
CA LYS A 218 9.87 -15.79 19.10
C LYS A 218 9.12 -14.53 18.68
N ALA A 219 9.32 -14.10 17.44
CA ALA A 219 8.64 -12.91 16.90
C ALA A 219 7.12 -13.07 16.86
N LEU A 220 6.63 -14.24 16.47
CA LEU A 220 5.20 -14.58 16.45
C LEU A 220 4.58 -14.58 17.87
N MET A 221 5.27 -15.06 18.87
CA MET A 221 4.78 -15.02 20.27
C MET A 221 4.60 -13.59 20.78
N TRP A 222 5.35 -12.63 20.26
CA TRP A 222 5.26 -11.22 20.65
C TRP A 222 4.10 -10.49 19.98
N CYS A 223 3.76 -10.78 18.72
CA CYS A 223 2.86 -9.95 17.90
C CYS A 223 1.37 -10.22 18.12
N ASP A 224 0.53 -9.23 17.84
CA ASP A 224 -0.93 -9.34 17.73
C ASP A 224 -1.36 -9.51 16.27
N VAL A 225 -0.55 -8.98 15.35
CA VAL A 225 -0.76 -9.03 13.90
C VAL A 225 0.53 -9.46 13.22
N VAL A 226 0.46 -10.37 12.28
CA VAL A 226 1.57 -10.73 11.40
C VAL A 226 1.24 -10.36 9.95
N ASN A 227 2.10 -9.57 9.32
CA ASN A 227 2.03 -9.22 7.90
C ASN A 227 3.14 -9.95 7.16
N MET A 228 2.77 -11.03 6.46
CA MET A 228 3.70 -11.85 5.68
C MET A 228 3.95 -11.21 4.33
N LEU A 229 5.19 -10.87 4.03
CA LEU A 229 5.57 -10.25 2.76
C LEU A 229 5.81 -11.32 1.69
N ARG A 230 5.47 -10.98 0.45
CA ARG A 230 5.84 -11.79 -0.70
C ARG A 230 7.35 -11.75 -0.92
N ILE A 231 7.96 -12.91 -1.18
CA ILE A 231 9.33 -12.98 -1.69
C ILE A 231 9.35 -12.49 -3.15
N GLN A 232 10.11 -11.42 -3.39
CA GLN A 232 10.18 -10.76 -4.70
C GLN A 232 11.39 -11.27 -5.49
N LEU A 233 11.30 -12.50 -6.01
CA LEU A 233 12.38 -13.13 -6.79
C LEU A 233 12.80 -12.28 -7.99
N GLU A 234 11.86 -11.58 -8.58
CA GLU A 234 12.09 -10.69 -9.72
C GLU A 234 12.96 -9.45 -9.40
N ARG A 235 13.10 -9.11 -8.11
CA ARG A 235 13.93 -7.97 -7.64
C ARG A 235 15.25 -8.40 -7.02
N GLN A 236 15.45 -9.69 -6.84
CA GLN A 236 16.67 -10.25 -6.28
C GLN A 236 17.67 -10.55 -7.37
N GLY A 237 18.36 -9.51 -7.86
CA GLY A 237 19.61 -9.59 -8.61
C GLY A 237 19.50 -10.03 -10.07
N GLY A 238 20.03 -9.18 -10.97
CA GLY A 238 20.36 -9.54 -12.35
C GLY A 238 21.52 -10.56 -12.46
N ASP A 239 22.17 -10.91 -11.37
CA ASP A 239 23.40 -11.75 -11.35
C ASP A 239 23.17 -13.19 -10.86
N GLY A 240 21.90 -13.62 -10.70
CA GLY A 240 21.56 -15.01 -10.39
C GLY A 240 21.90 -15.46 -8.95
N ILE A 241 22.32 -14.56 -8.07
CA ILE A 241 22.60 -14.87 -6.67
C ILE A 241 21.35 -14.54 -5.87
N ALA A 242 20.56 -15.57 -5.51
CA ALA A 242 19.47 -15.41 -4.55
C ALA A 242 20.05 -15.01 -3.18
N ASN A 243 19.43 -14.02 -2.51
CA ASN A 243 19.84 -13.58 -1.16
C ASN A 243 19.50 -14.59 -0.06
N PHE A 244 19.04 -15.79 -0.43
CA PHE A 244 18.82 -16.95 0.44
C PHE A 244 19.02 -18.24 -0.37
N PRO A 245 19.41 -19.36 0.27
CA PRO A 245 19.85 -20.56 -0.43
C PRO A 245 18.78 -21.25 -1.28
N SER A 246 17.51 -21.27 -0.81
CA SER A 246 16.39 -21.84 -1.56
C SER A 246 15.04 -21.41 -1.01
N LEU A 247 13.98 -21.45 -1.85
CA LEU A 247 12.59 -21.22 -1.41
C LEU A 247 12.17 -22.22 -0.33
N ARG A 248 12.68 -23.47 -0.39
CA ARG A 248 12.38 -24.50 0.61
C ARG A 248 12.95 -24.12 1.98
N GLU A 249 14.19 -23.65 2.03
CA GLU A 249 14.82 -23.22 3.27
C GLU A 249 14.14 -21.96 3.82
N TYR A 250 13.80 -21.01 2.94
CA TYR A 250 13.01 -19.85 3.34
C TYR A 250 11.68 -20.27 3.97
N ALA A 251 10.92 -21.16 3.33
CA ALA A 251 9.64 -21.66 3.83
C ALA A 251 9.79 -22.37 5.19
N MET A 252 10.86 -23.17 5.38
CA MET A 252 11.14 -23.83 6.65
C MET A 252 11.45 -22.85 7.79
N LEU A 253 12.20 -21.79 7.51
CA LEU A 253 12.68 -20.84 8.55
C LEU A 253 11.67 -19.70 8.78
N TYR A 254 11.08 -19.16 7.71
CA TYR A 254 10.28 -17.94 7.74
C TYR A 254 8.86 -18.11 7.17
N GLY A 255 8.47 -19.28 6.68
CA GLY A 255 7.10 -19.56 6.25
C GLY A 255 6.16 -19.73 7.45
N LEU A 256 4.94 -19.27 7.31
CA LEU A 256 3.87 -19.44 8.29
C LEU A 256 2.95 -20.58 7.85
N ASP A 257 3.17 -21.76 8.42
CA ASP A 257 2.29 -22.92 8.28
C ASP A 257 1.33 -23.06 9.47
N LEU A 258 0.39 -23.99 9.36
CA LEU A 258 -0.64 -24.20 10.38
C LEU A 258 -0.06 -24.72 11.70
N GLU A 259 0.99 -25.53 11.65
CA GLU A 259 1.65 -26.07 12.85
C GLU A 259 2.33 -24.94 13.63
N ARG A 260 3.11 -24.10 12.93
CA ARG A 260 3.76 -22.91 13.51
C ARG A 260 2.73 -21.93 14.07
N TYR A 261 1.64 -21.66 13.33
CA TYR A 261 0.57 -20.79 13.80
C TYR A 261 -0.08 -21.31 15.08
N ARG A 262 -0.37 -22.60 15.17
CA ARG A 262 -0.96 -23.23 16.37
C ARG A 262 -0.04 -23.18 17.59
N ARG A 263 1.29 -23.29 17.39
CA ARG A 263 2.27 -23.19 18.49
C ARG A 263 2.31 -21.82 19.16
N VAL A 264 1.84 -20.77 18.49
CA VAL A 264 1.75 -19.42 19.08
C VAL A 264 0.77 -19.40 20.28
N GLY A 265 -0.25 -20.25 20.29
CA GLY A 265 -1.17 -20.43 21.42
C GLY A 265 -2.10 -19.23 21.70
N LYS A 266 -2.18 -18.26 20.79
CA LYS A 266 -3.09 -17.10 20.84
C LYS A 266 -3.59 -16.74 19.43
N ASP A 267 -4.67 -15.98 19.39
CA ASP A 267 -5.20 -15.46 18.13
C ASP A 267 -4.32 -14.33 17.60
N VAL A 268 -3.60 -14.61 16.50
CA VAL A 268 -2.82 -13.61 15.76
C VAL A 268 -3.53 -13.32 14.45
N VAL A 269 -3.74 -12.05 14.12
CA VAL A 269 -4.33 -11.64 12.84
C VAL A 269 -3.30 -11.82 11.72
N ILE A 270 -3.70 -12.49 10.64
CA ILE A 270 -2.83 -12.82 9.51
C ILE A 270 -3.14 -11.88 8.35
N MET A 271 -2.11 -11.23 7.84
CA MET A 271 -2.15 -10.29 6.71
C MET A 271 -1.12 -10.68 5.64
N HIS A 272 -1.40 -10.27 4.40
CA HIS A 272 -0.48 -10.40 3.28
C HIS A 272 -0.82 -9.38 2.17
N PRO A 273 0.12 -8.56 1.68
CA PRO A 273 -0.17 -7.54 0.65
C PRO A 273 -0.46 -8.15 -0.73
N GLY A 274 -0.23 -9.47 -0.88
CA GLY A 274 -0.44 -10.25 -2.09
C GLY A 274 0.51 -9.93 -3.25
N PRO A 275 0.58 -10.78 -4.29
CA PRO A 275 0.03 -12.14 -4.35
C PRO A 275 0.75 -13.09 -3.40
N ILE A 276 0.06 -14.11 -2.90
CA ILE A 276 0.64 -15.12 -2.02
C ILE A 276 1.36 -16.17 -2.88
N ASN A 277 2.61 -16.51 -2.55
CA ASN A 277 3.23 -17.75 -2.99
C ASN A 277 2.87 -18.84 -1.97
N ARG A 278 1.75 -19.52 -2.18
CA ARG A 278 1.25 -20.56 -1.26
C ARG A 278 2.28 -21.65 -1.06
N GLY A 279 2.55 -22.01 0.20
CA GLY A 279 3.59 -22.96 0.57
C GLY A 279 5.01 -22.39 0.68
N VAL A 280 5.18 -21.08 0.44
CA VAL A 280 6.46 -20.37 0.65
C VAL A 280 6.36 -19.45 1.85
N GLU A 281 5.65 -18.30 1.71
CA GLU A 281 5.48 -17.36 2.81
C GLU A 281 4.36 -17.80 3.77
N VAL A 282 3.26 -18.32 3.21
CA VAL A 282 2.08 -18.75 3.95
C VAL A 282 1.53 -20.04 3.35
N SER A 283 1.17 -21.00 4.19
CA SER A 283 0.47 -22.22 3.74
C SER A 283 -0.98 -21.87 3.34
N SER A 284 -1.60 -22.76 2.55
CA SER A 284 -3.00 -22.57 2.13
C SER A 284 -3.94 -22.55 3.32
N GLU A 285 -3.75 -23.40 4.29
CA GLU A 285 -4.57 -23.52 5.50
C GLU A 285 -4.51 -22.24 6.35
N VAL A 286 -3.34 -21.60 6.41
CA VAL A 286 -3.17 -20.34 7.15
C VAL A 286 -3.74 -19.16 6.36
N ALA A 287 -3.54 -19.13 5.04
CA ALA A 287 -4.10 -18.08 4.19
C ALA A 287 -5.64 -18.05 4.23
N ASP A 288 -6.25 -19.23 4.39
CA ASP A 288 -7.71 -19.42 4.42
C ASP A 288 -8.25 -19.53 5.88
N HIS A 289 -7.42 -19.27 6.90
CA HIS A 289 -7.80 -19.36 8.32
C HIS A 289 -8.77 -18.24 8.73
N ALA A 290 -9.60 -18.47 9.75
CA ALA A 290 -10.58 -17.51 10.27
C ALA A 290 -9.96 -16.19 10.78
N ASN A 291 -8.69 -16.19 11.19
CA ASN A 291 -7.95 -15.00 11.59
C ASN A 291 -7.20 -14.33 10.44
N SER A 292 -7.31 -14.86 9.22
CA SER A 292 -6.77 -14.23 8.01
C SER A 292 -7.70 -13.14 7.52
N ILE A 293 -7.16 -11.92 7.36
CA ILE A 293 -7.90 -10.77 6.83
C ILE A 293 -7.38 -10.36 5.43
N ILE A 294 -6.77 -11.31 4.72
CA ILE A 294 -6.15 -11.04 3.41
C ILE A 294 -7.18 -10.57 2.38
N LEU A 295 -8.37 -11.15 2.37
CA LEU A 295 -9.45 -10.73 1.47
C LEU A 295 -10.09 -9.41 1.93
N ASP A 296 -10.18 -9.18 3.24
CA ASP A 296 -10.63 -7.89 3.79
C ASP A 296 -9.69 -6.75 3.39
N GLN A 297 -8.35 -6.99 3.37
CA GLN A 297 -7.39 -6.03 2.83
C GLN A 297 -7.67 -5.65 1.37
N VAL A 298 -8.11 -6.60 0.54
CA VAL A 298 -8.46 -6.32 -0.86
C VAL A 298 -9.69 -5.41 -0.96
N GLU A 299 -10.73 -5.70 -0.19
CA GLU A 299 -11.95 -4.87 -0.13
C GLU A 299 -11.64 -3.48 0.44
N ASN A 300 -10.95 -3.42 1.56
CA ASN A 300 -10.52 -2.19 2.21
C ASN A 300 -9.65 -1.33 1.30
N GLY A 301 -8.86 -1.98 0.45
CA GLY A 301 -8.05 -1.31 -0.56
C GLY A 301 -8.87 -0.47 -1.54
N VAL A 302 -10.09 -0.90 -1.88
CA VAL A 302 -10.98 -0.10 -2.74
C VAL A 302 -11.52 1.10 -1.97
N ALA A 303 -12.00 0.92 -0.73
CA ALA A 303 -12.53 2.00 0.10
C ALA A 303 -11.47 3.08 0.40
N ILE A 304 -10.25 2.68 0.75
CA ILE A 304 -9.11 3.59 0.99
C ILE A 304 -8.75 4.38 -0.28
N ARG A 305 -8.70 3.72 -1.44
CA ARG A 305 -8.42 4.42 -2.71
C ARG A 305 -9.53 5.39 -3.09
N MET A 306 -10.79 5.03 -2.86
CA MET A 306 -11.91 5.97 -3.02
C MET A 306 -11.74 7.19 -2.11
N ALA A 307 -11.39 6.99 -0.82
CA ALA A 307 -11.17 8.07 0.13
C ALA A 307 -10.02 9.00 -0.29
N VAL A 308 -8.87 8.44 -0.67
CA VAL A 308 -7.71 9.19 -1.12
C VAL A 308 -8.04 10.03 -2.36
N LEU A 309 -8.63 9.42 -3.39
CA LEU A 309 -8.99 10.11 -4.63
C LEU A 309 -10.00 11.24 -4.36
N TYR A 310 -11.01 10.98 -3.54
CA TYR A 310 -12.02 11.97 -3.17
C TYR A 310 -11.41 13.17 -2.43
N LEU A 311 -10.57 12.93 -1.42
CA LEU A 311 -9.95 13.98 -0.62
C LEU A 311 -8.95 14.82 -1.42
N LEU A 312 -8.18 14.20 -2.31
CA LEU A 312 -7.26 14.93 -3.19
C LEU A 312 -8.00 15.73 -4.26
N ALA A 313 -9.09 15.19 -4.82
CA ALA A 313 -9.90 15.91 -5.80
C ALA A 313 -10.58 17.15 -5.22
N ALA A 314 -10.91 17.17 -3.92
CA ALA A 314 -11.45 18.33 -3.24
C ALA A 314 -10.47 19.54 -3.22
N ARG A 315 -9.19 19.31 -3.51
CA ARG A 315 -8.13 20.34 -3.61
C ARG A 315 -7.84 20.79 -5.04
N ILE A 316 -8.54 20.24 -6.04
CA ILE A 316 -8.44 20.71 -7.43
C ILE A 316 -9.24 22.00 -7.53
N PRO A 317 -8.63 23.12 -7.98
CA PRO A 317 -9.35 24.37 -8.19
C PRO A 317 -10.46 24.15 -9.21
N ARG A 318 -11.72 24.27 -8.80
CA ARG A 318 -12.82 24.29 -9.77
C ARG A 318 -12.77 25.63 -10.49
N GLN A 319 -12.53 25.62 -11.80
CA GLN A 319 -12.73 26.82 -12.60
C GLN A 319 -14.20 27.21 -12.45
N SER A 320 -14.46 28.38 -11.87
CA SER A 320 -15.79 28.97 -11.88
C SER A 320 -16.18 29.22 -13.35
N VAL A 321 -17.24 28.59 -13.78
CA VAL A 321 -17.87 28.82 -15.09
C VAL A 321 -18.42 30.23 -15.15
#